data_90bada5f8f336d7169278a5ce0627081
#
_entry.id   90bada5f8f336d7169278a5ce0627081
#
_cell.length_a   1.000
_cell.length_b   1.000
_cell.length_c   1.000
_cell.angle_alpha   90.00
_cell.angle_beta   90.00
_cell.angle_gamma   90.00
#
_symmetry.space_group_name_H-M   'P 1'
#
loop_
_entity.id
_entity.type
_entity.pdbx_description
1 polymer ?
#
loop_
_entity_poly.entity_id
_entity_poly.type
_entity_poly.pdbx_seq_one_letter_code
_entity_poly.pdbx_strand_id
1 'polypeptide(L)'
;MDEKVEALSNLIDKIVKKEILLPDFQRKFIWKEEEKQGRLIASVLAKMPIGSILLLDSDAKDYAYKMLGCRERKTYKELEMDGKILALLDGQQRVTVLTNAFSNVIFDMAKKSSNLINRTGLQRRFFLRIPKYERMEGEVEDFFQVRKLQFPLEDAEKEEPKFLSDDIYEAIKIISFNANSDECYNPFKEKESTKSDLINYCTSGKEYLIPLFWLTGKNTMGLSTVLKRISENICLDIIEEYDSIENEK
;
A
#
# COMPACT_ATOMS: atom_id res chain seq x y z
N MET A 1 1.41 -13.76 -28.22
CA MET A 1 1.30 -13.31 -26.80
C MET A 1 2.08 -12.01 -26.76
N ASP A 2 1.39 -10.91 -26.59
CA ASP A 2 2.05 -9.62 -26.59
C ASP A 2 2.48 -9.29 -25.17
N GLU A 3 3.76 -9.04 -24.97
CA GLU A 3 4.29 -8.58 -23.71
C GLU A 3 4.17 -7.05 -23.65
N LYS A 4 3.50 -6.56 -22.61
CA LYS A 4 3.26 -5.13 -22.44
C LYS A 4 3.64 -4.70 -21.03
N VAL A 5 4.47 -3.68 -20.94
CA VAL A 5 4.77 -3.01 -19.67
C VAL A 5 3.69 -1.98 -19.41
N GLU A 6 3.01 -2.10 -18.27
CA GLU A 6 1.94 -1.18 -17.89
C GLU A 6 2.19 -0.60 -16.49
N ALA A 7 1.85 0.67 -16.30
CA ALA A 7 1.94 1.30 -14.99
C ALA A 7 0.92 0.68 -14.02
N LEU A 8 1.32 0.53 -12.74
CA LEU A 8 0.45 -0.02 -11.69
C LEU A 8 -0.87 0.77 -11.54
N SER A 9 -0.82 2.09 -11.69
CA SER A 9 -2.02 2.94 -11.67
C SER A 9 -3.04 2.55 -12.74
N ASN A 10 -2.58 2.28 -13.96
CA ASN A 10 -3.45 1.88 -15.06
C ASN A 10 -4.09 0.49 -14.81
N LEU A 11 -3.29 -0.44 -14.26
CA LEU A 11 -3.81 -1.75 -13.86
C LEU A 11 -4.92 -1.62 -12.82
N ILE A 12 -4.69 -0.80 -11.79
CA ILE A 12 -5.68 -0.54 -10.74
C ILE A 12 -6.92 0.15 -11.31
N ASP A 13 -6.76 1.13 -12.18
CA ASP A 13 -7.89 1.82 -12.83
C ASP A 13 -8.78 0.85 -13.63
N LYS A 14 -8.18 -0.08 -14.38
CA LYS A 14 -8.92 -1.13 -15.10
C LYS A 14 -9.69 -2.05 -14.15
N ILE A 15 -9.10 -2.39 -13.00
CA ILE A 15 -9.77 -3.19 -11.96
C ILE A 15 -10.96 -2.44 -11.35
N VAL A 16 -10.78 -1.15 -11.04
CA VAL A 16 -11.83 -0.28 -10.52
C VAL A 16 -13.00 -0.15 -11.50
N LYS A 17 -12.69 -0.03 -12.80
CA LYS A 17 -13.69 0.04 -13.87
C LYS A 17 -14.30 -1.31 -14.23
N LYS A 18 -13.88 -2.39 -13.57
CA LYS A 18 -14.27 -3.77 -13.89
C LYS A 18 -13.84 -4.25 -15.28
N GLU A 19 -12.89 -3.60 -15.91
CA GLU A 19 -12.30 -4.04 -17.18
C GLU A 19 -11.44 -5.29 -17.01
N ILE A 20 -10.87 -5.51 -15.80
CA ILE A 20 -10.17 -6.73 -15.41
C ILE A 20 -11.00 -7.45 -14.35
N LEU A 21 -11.37 -8.69 -14.65
CA LEU A 21 -12.13 -9.57 -13.77
C LEU A 21 -11.45 -10.90 -13.53
N LEU A 22 -11.80 -11.54 -12.42
CA LEU A 22 -11.30 -12.85 -12.05
C LEU A 22 -12.30 -13.92 -12.47
N PRO A 23 -11.99 -14.81 -13.43
CA PRO A 23 -12.86 -15.95 -13.75
C PRO A 23 -13.12 -16.82 -12.52
N ASP A 24 -14.31 -17.39 -12.43
CA ASP A 24 -14.77 -18.10 -11.23
C ASP A 24 -14.01 -19.38 -10.93
N PHE A 25 -13.39 -19.99 -11.93
CA PHE A 25 -12.54 -21.19 -11.79
C PHE A 25 -11.18 -20.89 -11.13
N GLN A 26 -10.79 -19.62 -11.05
CA GLN A 26 -9.55 -19.22 -10.40
C GLN A 26 -9.56 -19.56 -8.91
N ARG A 27 -8.39 -20.00 -8.38
CA ARG A 27 -8.22 -20.33 -6.97
C ARG A 27 -8.59 -19.15 -6.05
N LYS A 28 -8.88 -19.45 -4.80
CA LYS A 28 -9.19 -18.42 -3.80
C LYS A 28 -7.94 -17.62 -3.46
N PHE A 29 -8.15 -16.36 -2.98
CA PHE A 29 -7.08 -15.58 -2.37
C PHE A 29 -6.65 -16.24 -1.06
N ILE A 30 -5.34 -16.53 -0.92
CA ILE A 30 -4.77 -17.26 0.23
C ILE A 30 -3.62 -16.52 0.92
N TRP A 31 -3.12 -15.41 0.37
CA TRP A 31 -2.02 -14.66 0.96
C TRP A 31 -2.48 -13.83 2.15
N LYS A 32 -2.58 -14.46 3.31
CA LYS A 32 -3.01 -13.81 4.57
C LYS A 32 -1.84 -13.31 5.42
N GLU A 33 -0.62 -13.76 5.17
CA GLU A 33 0.59 -13.38 5.89
C GLU A 33 0.97 -11.93 5.58
N GLU A 34 1.25 -11.14 6.65
CA GLU A 34 1.63 -9.72 6.52
C GLU A 34 2.97 -9.56 5.82
N GLU A 35 3.93 -10.36 6.22
CA GLU A 35 5.26 -10.36 5.63
C GLU A 35 5.21 -10.55 4.11
N LYS A 36 4.48 -11.54 3.64
CA LYS A 36 4.35 -11.83 2.21
C LYS A 36 3.74 -10.69 1.42
N GLN A 37 2.74 -10.02 2.00
CA GLN A 37 2.12 -8.84 1.40
C GLN A 37 3.08 -7.65 1.40
N GLY A 38 3.74 -7.38 2.53
CA GLY A 38 4.70 -6.29 2.67
C GLY A 38 5.91 -6.44 1.75
N ARG A 39 6.48 -7.64 1.64
CA ARG A 39 7.61 -7.91 0.73
C ARG A 39 7.25 -7.70 -0.74
N LEU A 40 6.03 -8.07 -1.16
CA LEU A 40 5.56 -7.75 -2.51
C LEU A 40 5.47 -6.24 -2.74
N ILE A 41 4.92 -5.51 -1.78
CA ILE A 41 4.80 -4.04 -1.87
C ILE A 41 6.20 -3.41 -1.92
N ALA A 42 7.12 -3.86 -1.07
CA ALA A 42 8.50 -3.41 -1.06
C ALA A 42 9.19 -3.64 -2.40
N SER A 43 8.99 -4.82 -3.02
CA SER A 43 9.54 -5.13 -4.35
C SER A 43 9.03 -4.16 -5.42
N VAL A 44 7.73 -3.82 -5.39
CA VAL A 44 7.16 -2.84 -6.32
C VAL A 44 7.75 -1.44 -6.11
N LEU A 45 7.86 -0.99 -4.86
CA LEU A 45 8.44 0.31 -4.52
C LEU A 45 9.94 0.38 -4.89
N ALA A 46 10.66 -0.73 -4.74
CA ALA A 46 12.06 -0.89 -5.17
C ALA A 46 12.21 -1.03 -6.70
N LYS A 47 11.11 -1.03 -7.45
CA LYS A 47 11.08 -1.28 -8.91
C LYS A 47 11.67 -2.64 -9.31
N MET A 48 11.59 -3.63 -8.42
CA MET A 48 12.03 -5.00 -8.70
C MET A 48 10.96 -5.78 -9.47
N PRO A 49 11.36 -6.76 -10.29
CA PRO A 49 10.41 -7.62 -10.97
C PRO A 49 9.57 -8.43 -9.97
N ILE A 50 8.26 -8.40 -10.15
CA ILE A 50 7.29 -9.16 -9.33
C ILE A 50 6.69 -10.36 -10.04
N GLY A 51 7.23 -10.70 -11.21
CA GLY A 51 6.69 -11.70 -12.13
C GLY A 51 5.59 -11.16 -13.03
N SER A 52 5.22 -11.94 -14.04
CA SER A 52 4.22 -11.56 -15.05
C SER A 52 2.79 -11.68 -14.52
N ILE A 53 1.90 -10.88 -15.08
CA ILE A 53 0.44 -10.99 -14.91
C ILE A 53 -0.13 -11.44 -16.25
N LEU A 54 -0.89 -12.53 -16.25
CA LEU A 54 -1.48 -13.07 -17.47
C LEU A 54 -2.95 -12.64 -17.57
N LEU A 55 -3.25 -11.88 -18.61
CA LEU A 55 -4.59 -11.43 -18.97
C LEU A 55 -5.01 -12.06 -20.28
N LEU A 56 -6.25 -12.47 -20.38
CA LEU A 56 -6.86 -13.02 -21.59
C LEU A 56 -7.98 -12.08 -22.05
N ASP A 57 -7.92 -11.64 -23.30
CA ASP A 57 -9.06 -11.01 -23.98
C ASP A 57 -10.20 -12.03 -24.08
N SER A 58 -11.34 -11.70 -23.48
CA SER A 58 -12.48 -12.59 -23.34
C SER A 58 -13.78 -11.81 -23.55
N ASP A 59 -14.84 -12.49 -23.96
CA ASP A 59 -16.18 -11.89 -23.92
C ASP A 59 -16.73 -12.00 -22.49
N ALA A 60 -17.42 -10.98 -22.03
CA ALA A 60 -18.05 -11.00 -20.70
C ALA A 60 -19.01 -12.19 -20.48
N LYS A 61 -19.50 -12.78 -21.56
CA LYS A 61 -20.41 -13.95 -21.54
C LYS A 61 -19.71 -15.29 -21.35
N ASP A 62 -18.35 -15.33 -21.54
CA ASP A 62 -17.62 -16.60 -21.56
C ASP A 62 -17.54 -17.27 -20.19
N TYR A 63 -17.55 -16.48 -19.12
CA TYR A 63 -17.37 -16.95 -17.75
C TYR A 63 -18.35 -16.31 -16.77
N ALA A 64 -18.48 -16.93 -15.61
CA ALA A 64 -18.88 -16.24 -14.41
C ALA A 64 -17.63 -15.66 -13.74
N TYR A 65 -17.75 -14.53 -13.06
CA TYR A 65 -16.63 -13.77 -12.55
C TYR A 65 -16.75 -13.51 -11.06
N LYS A 66 -15.63 -13.18 -10.45
CA LYS A 66 -15.51 -12.71 -9.07
C LYS A 66 -14.78 -11.37 -9.06
N MET A 67 -15.14 -10.51 -8.11
CA MET A 67 -14.28 -9.40 -7.75
C MET A 67 -13.05 -9.92 -7.00
N LEU A 68 -11.91 -9.24 -7.13
CA LEU A 68 -10.68 -9.60 -6.43
C LEU A 68 -10.92 -9.73 -4.92
N GLY A 69 -10.48 -10.84 -4.35
CA GLY A 69 -10.67 -11.13 -2.93
C GLY A 69 -12.08 -11.56 -2.50
N CYS A 70 -13.08 -11.56 -3.38
CA CYS A 70 -14.46 -11.92 -3.07
C CYS A 70 -14.80 -13.38 -3.35
N ARG A 71 -15.80 -13.89 -2.60
CA ARG A 71 -16.36 -15.24 -2.80
C ARG A 71 -17.48 -15.26 -3.83
N GLU A 72 -18.20 -14.15 -3.91
CA GLU A 72 -19.42 -14.06 -4.69
C GLU A 72 -19.12 -14.17 -6.17
N ARG A 73 -19.83 -15.10 -6.81
CA ARG A 73 -19.81 -15.27 -8.27
C ARG A 73 -20.90 -14.37 -8.84
N LYS A 74 -20.58 -13.69 -9.94
CA LYS A 74 -21.51 -12.85 -10.66
C LYS A 74 -21.47 -13.18 -12.14
N THR A 75 -22.63 -13.20 -12.76
CA THR A 75 -22.76 -13.26 -14.20
C THR A 75 -22.49 -11.87 -14.81
N TYR A 76 -22.22 -11.81 -16.10
CA TYR A 76 -22.04 -10.55 -16.82
C TYR A 76 -23.26 -9.61 -16.68
N LYS A 77 -24.48 -10.16 -16.61
CA LYS A 77 -25.72 -9.38 -16.39
C LYS A 77 -25.73 -8.70 -15.02
N GLU A 78 -25.36 -9.42 -13.97
CA GLU A 78 -25.29 -8.89 -12.60
C GLU A 78 -24.15 -7.88 -12.42
N LEU A 79 -23.13 -7.92 -13.28
CA LEU A 79 -22.06 -6.94 -13.32
C LEU A 79 -22.39 -5.73 -14.19
N GLU A 80 -23.55 -5.78 -14.89
CA GLU A 80 -23.97 -4.75 -15.87
C GLU A 80 -22.90 -4.53 -16.95
N MET A 81 -22.29 -5.63 -17.43
CA MET A 81 -21.22 -5.59 -18.39
C MET A 81 -21.66 -6.19 -19.72
N ASP A 82 -21.24 -5.58 -20.78
CA ASP A 82 -21.39 -6.09 -22.12
C ASP A 82 -20.10 -5.90 -22.92
N GLY A 83 -19.79 -6.86 -23.80
CA GLY A 83 -18.62 -6.82 -24.66
C GLY A 83 -17.36 -7.45 -24.07
N LYS A 84 -16.21 -6.89 -24.45
CA LYS A 84 -14.90 -7.48 -24.13
C LYS A 84 -14.39 -7.05 -22.76
N ILE A 85 -13.76 -7.99 -22.08
CA ILE A 85 -13.09 -7.82 -20.80
C ILE A 85 -11.73 -8.49 -20.82
N LEU A 86 -10.89 -8.18 -19.83
CA LEU A 86 -9.65 -8.87 -19.55
C LEU A 86 -9.85 -9.87 -18.39
N ALA A 87 -9.79 -11.15 -18.71
CA ALA A 87 -9.86 -12.22 -17.71
C ALA A 87 -8.49 -12.45 -17.08
N LEU A 88 -8.36 -12.29 -15.76
CA LEU A 88 -7.11 -12.49 -15.02
C LEU A 88 -6.84 -13.98 -14.83
N LEU A 89 -5.88 -14.54 -15.58
CA LEU A 89 -5.54 -15.95 -15.56
C LEU A 89 -4.39 -16.30 -14.61
N ASP A 90 -3.40 -15.41 -14.46
CA ASP A 90 -2.34 -15.56 -13.46
C ASP A 90 -1.98 -14.23 -12.81
N GLY A 91 -1.37 -14.29 -11.63
CA GLY A 91 -1.03 -13.11 -10.84
C GLY A 91 -2.12 -12.66 -9.86
N GLN A 92 -3.23 -13.40 -9.70
CA GLN A 92 -4.36 -13.04 -8.84
C GLN A 92 -3.94 -12.59 -7.44
N GLN A 93 -3.06 -13.34 -6.77
CA GLN A 93 -2.64 -13.05 -5.40
C GLN A 93 -1.92 -11.69 -5.35
N ARG A 94 -0.99 -11.48 -6.26
CA ARG A 94 -0.21 -10.24 -6.40
C ARG A 94 -1.11 -9.05 -6.72
N VAL A 95 -1.95 -9.18 -7.72
CA VAL A 95 -2.89 -8.13 -8.14
C VAL A 95 -3.85 -7.77 -6.99
N THR A 96 -4.35 -8.75 -6.24
CA THR A 96 -5.22 -8.51 -5.09
C THR A 96 -4.49 -7.71 -4.00
N VAL A 97 -3.27 -8.09 -3.65
CA VAL A 97 -2.47 -7.36 -2.64
C VAL A 97 -2.16 -5.94 -3.11
N LEU A 98 -1.71 -5.76 -4.34
CA LEU A 98 -1.37 -4.45 -4.88
C LEU A 98 -2.60 -3.54 -4.97
N THR A 99 -3.74 -4.08 -5.40
CA THR A 99 -5.00 -3.32 -5.41
C THR A 99 -5.41 -2.91 -3.99
N ASN A 100 -5.23 -3.79 -3.00
CA ASN A 100 -5.52 -3.48 -1.60
C ASN A 100 -4.57 -2.44 -1.01
N ALA A 101 -3.28 -2.49 -1.38
CA ALA A 101 -2.27 -1.57 -0.87
C ALA A 101 -2.39 -0.18 -1.48
N PHE A 102 -2.61 -0.10 -2.79
CA PHE A 102 -2.54 1.15 -3.55
C PHE A 102 -3.91 1.73 -3.93
N SER A 103 -5.01 1.15 -3.45
CA SER A 103 -6.36 1.69 -3.64
C SER A 103 -7.28 1.39 -2.46
N ASN A 104 -8.46 2.01 -2.46
CA ASN A 104 -9.49 1.76 -1.45
C ASN A 104 -10.44 0.61 -1.80
N VAL A 105 -10.43 0.11 -3.03
CA VAL A 105 -11.48 -0.75 -3.58
C VAL A 105 -11.73 -2.00 -2.75
N ILE A 106 -10.69 -2.78 -2.48
CA ILE A 106 -10.84 -4.02 -1.71
C ILE A 106 -11.16 -3.72 -0.25
N PHE A 107 -10.53 -2.68 0.31
CA PHE A 107 -10.77 -2.28 1.69
C PHE A 107 -12.21 -1.78 1.92
N ASP A 108 -12.74 -0.99 1.00
CA ASP A 108 -14.13 -0.52 1.07
C ASP A 108 -15.13 -1.67 0.92
N MET A 109 -14.80 -2.68 0.11
CA MET A 109 -15.57 -3.92 0.09
C MET A 109 -15.49 -4.67 1.43
N ALA A 110 -14.31 -4.68 2.09
CA ALA A 110 -14.12 -5.31 3.39
C ALA A 110 -14.99 -4.67 4.49
N LYS A 111 -15.22 -3.37 4.43
CA LYS A 111 -16.12 -2.65 5.34
C LYS A 111 -17.59 -3.08 5.18
N LYS A 112 -18.02 -3.35 3.96
CA LYS A 112 -19.43 -3.52 3.59
C LYS A 112 -19.88 -4.98 3.47
N SER A 113 -18.93 -5.92 3.33
CA SER A 113 -19.27 -7.28 2.90
C SER A 113 -18.60 -8.35 3.74
N SER A 114 -19.42 -9.34 4.13
CA SER A 114 -18.94 -10.64 4.63
C SER A 114 -18.40 -11.55 3.51
N ASN A 115 -18.48 -11.12 2.25
CA ASN A 115 -18.16 -11.93 1.08
C ASN A 115 -16.66 -12.02 0.75
N LEU A 116 -15.79 -11.32 1.50
CA LEU A 116 -14.34 -11.48 1.32
C LEU A 116 -13.87 -12.86 1.77
N ILE A 117 -13.08 -13.52 0.92
CA ILE A 117 -12.57 -14.86 1.17
C ILE A 117 -11.63 -14.90 2.38
N ASN A 118 -10.75 -13.92 2.48
CA ASN A 118 -9.82 -13.77 3.57
C ASN A 118 -9.98 -12.38 4.19
N ARG A 119 -11.02 -12.24 4.99
CA ARG A 119 -11.37 -10.95 5.62
C ARG A 119 -10.19 -10.39 6.43
N THR A 120 -9.55 -11.22 7.26
CA THR A 120 -8.43 -10.79 8.10
C THR A 120 -7.26 -10.29 7.28
N GLY A 121 -6.89 -10.99 6.21
CA GLY A 121 -5.78 -10.60 5.35
C GLY A 121 -6.06 -9.39 4.44
N LEU A 122 -7.34 -9.01 4.26
CA LEU A 122 -7.75 -7.92 3.38
C LEU A 122 -8.25 -6.66 4.14
N GLN A 123 -8.46 -6.76 5.45
CA GLN A 123 -8.78 -5.61 6.31
C GLN A 123 -7.51 -4.90 6.77
N ARG A 124 -6.64 -4.54 5.84
CA ARG A 124 -5.34 -3.94 6.10
C ARG A 124 -5.16 -2.64 5.36
N ARG A 125 -4.40 -1.74 6.00
CA ARG A 125 -3.88 -0.53 5.39
C ARG A 125 -2.36 -0.58 5.42
N PHE A 126 -1.78 -0.01 4.39
CA PHE A 126 -0.33 0.00 4.18
C PHE A 126 0.14 1.45 4.13
N PHE A 127 1.17 1.71 4.90
CA PHE A 127 1.77 3.03 5.02
C PHE A 127 3.27 2.92 4.84
N LEU A 128 3.86 3.92 4.22
CA LEU A 128 5.31 4.12 4.29
C LEU A 128 5.57 4.99 5.53
N ARG A 129 6.40 4.51 6.44
CA ARG A 129 6.77 5.24 7.65
C ARG A 129 8.06 6.02 7.44
N ILE A 130 8.07 7.21 8.00
CA ILE A 130 9.23 8.08 8.10
C ILE A 130 9.47 8.25 9.60
N PRO A 131 10.61 7.79 10.16
CA PRO A 131 10.91 7.99 11.57
C PRO A 131 11.01 9.49 11.86
N LYS A 132 10.50 9.90 13.02
CA LYS A 132 10.77 11.23 13.54
C LYS A 132 12.20 11.30 13.99
N TYR A 133 12.77 12.50 13.92
CA TYR A 133 14.07 12.75 14.50
C TYR A 133 14.00 12.49 16.01
N GLU A 134 14.85 11.62 16.51
CA GLU A 134 15.11 11.44 17.95
C GLU A 134 16.59 11.75 18.16
N ARG A 135 16.88 12.77 18.96
CA ARG A 135 18.25 13.12 19.33
C ARG A 135 18.90 11.91 20.00
N MET A 136 19.93 11.34 19.38
CA MET A 136 20.82 10.40 20.05
C MET A 136 21.85 11.20 20.83
N GLU A 137 21.88 11.04 22.15
CA GLU A 137 22.92 11.65 22.99
C GLU A 137 24.31 11.19 22.49
N GLY A 138 25.08 12.10 21.92
CA GLY A 138 26.51 11.94 21.65
C GLY A 138 26.98 11.95 20.20
N GLU A 139 26.12 11.90 19.19
CA GLU A 139 26.55 11.90 17.78
C GLU A 139 25.89 12.98 16.95
N VAL A 140 26.67 14.03 16.63
CA VAL A 140 26.23 15.18 15.81
C VAL A 140 26.23 14.85 14.30
N GLU A 141 26.67 13.64 13.90
CA GLU A 141 27.01 13.38 12.49
C GLU A 141 25.89 12.88 11.61
N ASP A 142 24.74 12.43 12.12
CA ASP A 142 23.62 11.97 11.29
C ASP A 142 22.35 12.81 11.52
N PHE A 143 22.41 14.06 11.12
CA PHE A 143 21.30 15.02 11.24
C PHE A 143 19.97 14.57 10.59
N PHE A 144 19.99 13.60 9.71
CA PHE A 144 18.79 13.10 9.05
C PHE A 144 18.47 11.64 9.35
N GLN A 145 19.30 10.90 10.09
CA GLN A 145 19.15 9.43 10.26
C GLN A 145 18.64 8.70 8.99
N VAL A 146 18.84 9.33 7.85
CA VAL A 146 18.70 8.64 6.59
C VAL A 146 19.82 7.63 6.61
N ARG A 147 19.52 6.38 6.93
CA ARG A 147 20.44 5.28 6.62
C ARG A 147 20.94 5.56 5.23
N LYS A 148 22.20 5.89 5.08
CA LYS A 148 22.85 6.04 3.77
C LYS A 148 22.38 4.82 3.00
N LEU A 149 21.61 5.02 1.94
CA LEU A 149 21.38 3.98 0.98
C LEU A 149 22.76 3.63 0.48
N GLN A 150 23.38 2.65 1.11
CA GLN A 150 24.69 2.15 0.70
C GLN A 150 24.43 1.42 -0.61
N PHE A 151 24.55 2.18 -1.70
CA PHE A 151 24.82 1.53 -2.96
C PHE A 151 26.11 0.76 -2.76
N PRO A 152 26.20 -0.51 -3.13
CA PRO A 152 27.43 -1.30 -3.02
C PRO A 152 28.47 -0.68 -3.94
N LEU A 153 29.25 0.25 -3.44
CA LEU A 153 30.46 0.78 -4.04
C LEU A 153 31.64 0.20 -3.24
N GLU A 154 32.26 -0.76 -3.84
CA GLU A 154 33.65 -1.23 -3.67
C GLU A 154 34.16 -1.83 -2.35
N ASP A 155 33.46 -1.82 -1.22
CA ASP A 155 33.88 -2.49 -0.01
C ASP A 155 33.07 -3.76 0.36
N ALA A 156 32.46 -4.40 -0.63
CA ALA A 156 31.51 -5.51 -0.50
C ALA A 156 32.14 -6.86 -0.11
N GLU A 157 33.35 -6.91 0.44
CA GLU A 157 33.96 -8.21 0.77
C GLU A 157 33.55 -8.82 2.11
N LYS A 158 32.70 -8.14 2.93
CA LYS A 158 32.43 -8.64 4.31
C LYS A 158 31.00 -8.58 4.83
N GLU A 159 30.04 -8.02 4.14
CA GLU A 159 28.65 -8.05 4.59
C GLU A 159 27.75 -8.67 3.52
N GLU A 160 26.80 -9.52 3.94
CA GLU A 160 25.79 -10.02 3.02
C GLU A 160 25.06 -8.84 2.35
N PRO A 161 24.87 -8.87 1.01
CA PRO A 161 24.27 -7.74 0.28
C PRO A 161 22.86 -7.51 0.81
N LYS A 162 22.64 -6.37 1.47
CA LYS A 162 21.30 -5.91 1.82
C LYS A 162 20.58 -5.49 0.56
N PHE A 163 19.48 -6.15 0.26
CA PHE A 163 18.62 -5.75 -0.85
C PHE A 163 17.83 -4.49 -0.48
N LEU A 164 17.78 -3.51 -1.38
CA LEU A 164 16.96 -2.31 -1.23
C LEU A 164 15.49 -2.64 -0.86
N SER A 165 14.96 -3.77 -1.32
CA SER A 165 13.63 -4.24 -0.96
C SER A 165 13.47 -4.56 0.52
N ASP A 166 14.52 -4.97 1.22
CA ASP A 166 14.46 -5.27 2.66
C ASP A 166 14.40 -3.98 3.47
N ASP A 167 15.18 -2.95 3.11
CA ASP A 167 15.12 -1.63 3.74
C ASP A 167 13.74 -0.97 3.51
N ILE A 168 13.19 -1.08 2.29
CA ILE A 168 11.85 -0.59 1.99
C ILE A 168 10.80 -1.40 2.76
N TYR A 169 10.97 -2.72 2.88
CA TYR A 169 10.05 -3.56 3.66
C TYR A 169 10.00 -3.12 5.13
N GLU A 170 11.14 -2.84 5.74
CA GLU A 170 11.23 -2.32 7.10
C GLU A 170 10.53 -0.96 7.26
N ALA A 171 10.50 -0.15 6.21
CA ALA A 171 9.79 1.12 6.18
C ALA A 171 8.27 0.98 5.92
N ILE A 172 7.76 -0.21 5.60
CA ILE A 172 6.33 -0.42 5.43
C ILE A 172 5.67 -0.76 6.76
N LYS A 173 4.71 0.07 7.17
CA LYS A 173 3.82 -0.22 8.29
C LYS A 173 2.53 -0.83 7.78
N ILE A 174 2.21 -2.02 8.28
CA ILE A 174 0.97 -2.74 7.95
C ILE A 174 0.07 -2.71 9.19
N ILE A 175 -1.14 -2.21 9.02
CA ILE A 175 -2.11 -2.11 10.11
C ILE A 175 -3.36 -2.87 9.71
N SER A 176 -3.73 -3.82 10.57
CA SER A 176 -4.99 -4.56 10.46
C SER A 176 -6.05 -3.85 11.32
N PHE A 177 -7.09 -3.34 10.68
CA PHE A 177 -8.19 -2.66 11.34
C PHE A 177 -9.41 -3.55 11.46
N ASN A 178 -10.14 -3.41 12.56
CA ASN A 178 -11.48 -3.94 12.76
C ASN A 178 -12.29 -2.98 13.65
N ALA A 179 -13.56 -3.28 13.89
CA ALA A 179 -14.44 -2.42 14.70
C ALA A 179 -13.94 -2.20 16.14
N ASN A 180 -13.10 -3.09 16.67
CA ASN A 180 -12.56 -3.02 18.04
C ASN A 180 -11.15 -2.43 18.11
N SER A 181 -10.56 -2.02 16.99
CA SER A 181 -9.23 -1.39 17.00
C SER A 181 -9.30 0.00 17.63
N ASP A 182 -8.37 0.30 18.56
CA ASP A 182 -8.36 1.56 19.33
C ASP A 182 -7.50 2.67 18.70
N GLU A 183 -7.06 2.47 17.48
CA GLU A 183 -6.30 3.48 16.74
C GLU A 183 -7.11 4.78 16.57
N CYS A 184 -6.46 5.93 16.67
CA CYS A 184 -7.09 7.24 16.52
C CYS A 184 -7.77 7.44 15.15
N TYR A 185 -7.31 6.72 14.14
CA TYR A 185 -7.99 6.50 12.88
C TYR A 185 -8.38 5.04 12.75
N ASN A 186 -9.67 4.74 12.77
CA ASN A 186 -10.18 3.41 12.51
C ASN A 186 -11.36 3.47 11.53
N PRO A 187 -11.16 3.10 10.27
CA PRO A 187 -12.19 3.20 9.24
C PRO A 187 -13.34 2.20 9.41
N PHE A 188 -13.28 1.28 10.39
CA PHE A 188 -14.35 0.34 10.73
C PHE A 188 -15.24 0.79 11.90
N LYS A 189 -14.92 1.90 12.56
CA LYS A 189 -15.80 2.45 13.61
C LYS A 189 -17.07 3.02 12.98
N GLU A 190 -18.19 3.01 13.74
CA GLU A 190 -19.51 3.45 13.27
C GLU A 190 -19.52 4.89 12.75
N LYS A 191 -18.77 5.79 13.36
CA LYS A 191 -18.48 7.10 12.77
C LYS A 191 -17.34 6.91 11.80
N GLU A 192 -17.61 7.10 10.52
CA GLU A 192 -16.56 7.09 9.51
C GLU A 192 -15.46 8.08 9.91
N SER A 193 -14.24 7.56 10.04
CA SER A 193 -13.07 8.41 10.23
C SER A 193 -12.96 9.37 9.05
N THR A 194 -12.88 10.65 9.36
CA THR A 194 -12.80 11.70 8.33
C THR A 194 -11.44 11.70 7.67
N LYS A 195 -11.31 12.40 6.55
CA LYS A 195 -10.01 12.67 5.93
C LYS A 195 -9.07 13.41 6.89
N SER A 196 -9.60 14.28 7.75
CA SER A 196 -8.86 14.99 8.78
C SER A 196 -8.29 14.01 9.82
N ASP A 197 -9.05 13.00 10.23
CA ASP A 197 -8.59 12.00 11.20
C ASP A 197 -7.43 11.18 10.62
N LEU A 198 -7.49 10.81 9.34
CA LEU A 198 -6.40 10.13 8.68
C LEU A 198 -5.16 11.02 8.56
N ILE A 199 -5.30 12.30 8.22
CA ILE A 199 -4.19 13.24 8.17
C ILE A 199 -3.55 13.38 9.56
N ASN A 200 -4.35 13.54 10.61
CA ASN A 200 -3.86 13.62 11.98
C ASN A 200 -3.15 12.32 12.39
N TYR A 201 -3.74 11.15 12.07
CA TYR A 201 -3.11 9.86 12.32
C TYR A 201 -1.73 9.74 11.65
N CYS A 202 -1.61 10.26 10.42
CA CYS A 202 -0.35 10.21 9.67
C CYS A 202 0.73 11.18 10.18
N THR A 203 0.36 12.22 10.94
CA THR A 203 1.28 13.32 11.25
C THR A 203 1.52 13.54 12.75
N SER A 204 0.69 13.00 13.64
CA SER A 204 0.77 13.26 15.08
C SER A 204 1.35 12.11 15.93
N GLY A 205 1.62 10.95 15.33
CA GLY A 205 2.19 9.79 16.04
C GLY A 205 3.70 9.90 16.31
N LYS A 206 4.31 8.83 16.84
CA LYS A 206 5.77 8.73 17.04
C LYS A 206 6.57 8.70 15.73
N GLU A 207 5.93 8.42 14.63
CA GLU A 207 6.48 8.37 13.29
C GLU A 207 5.51 9.05 12.32
N TYR A 208 6.01 9.54 11.19
CA TYR A 208 5.16 10.02 10.11
C TYR A 208 4.78 8.88 9.20
N LEU A 209 3.56 8.92 8.68
CA LEU A 209 3.01 7.87 7.83
C LEU A 209 2.53 8.44 6.49
N ILE A 210 2.92 7.80 5.39
CA ILE A 210 2.40 8.11 4.06
C ILE A 210 1.46 6.99 3.64
N PRO A 211 0.15 7.26 3.47
CA PRO A 211 -0.81 6.24 3.04
C PRO A 211 -0.53 5.76 1.61
N LEU A 212 -0.19 4.51 1.39
CA LEU A 212 0.10 3.98 0.06
C LEU A 212 -1.13 4.03 -0.86
N PHE A 213 -2.34 3.85 -0.31
CA PHE A 213 -3.59 3.92 -1.06
C PHE A 213 -3.97 5.33 -1.56
N TRP A 214 -3.16 6.35 -1.26
CA TRP A 214 -3.26 7.69 -1.85
C TRP A 214 -2.28 7.92 -3.00
N LEU A 215 -1.29 7.05 -3.18
CA LEU A 215 -0.24 7.26 -4.19
C LEU A 215 -0.74 7.09 -5.62
N THR A 216 -1.73 6.21 -5.85
CA THR A 216 -2.27 5.93 -7.19
C THR A 216 -3.67 6.49 -7.43
N GLY A 217 -4.29 7.04 -6.42
CA GLY A 217 -5.70 7.48 -6.47
C GLY A 217 -5.88 8.95 -6.84
N LYS A 218 -7.14 9.33 -7.06
CA LYS A 218 -7.55 10.74 -7.29
C LYS A 218 -7.42 11.63 -6.04
N ASN A 219 -6.85 11.13 -4.95
CA ASN A 219 -6.81 11.81 -3.64
C ASN A 219 -5.53 12.60 -3.42
N THR A 220 -5.06 13.27 -4.46
CA THR A 220 -3.83 14.09 -4.46
C THR A 220 -3.83 15.18 -3.36
N MET A 221 -4.98 15.78 -3.07
CA MET A 221 -5.09 16.79 -1.99
C MET A 221 -4.79 16.22 -0.60
N GLY A 222 -5.23 14.99 -0.30
CA GLY A 222 -4.95 14.35 0.99
C GLY A 222 -3.48 14.04 1.17
N LEU A 223 -2.86 13.46 0.15
CA LEU A 223 -1.44 13.18 0.12
C LEU A 223 -0.62 14.46 0.24
N SER A 224 -0.92 15.48 -0.56
CA SER A 224 -0.26 16.78 -0.52
C SER A 224 -0.34 17.42 0.88
N THR A 225 -1.49 17.33 1.55
CA THR A 225 -1.66 17.86 2.91
C THR A 225 -0.80 17.10 3.92
N VAL A 226 -0.73 15.77 3.84
CA VAL A 226 0.14 14.97 4.72
C VAL A 226 1.60 15.33 4.49
N LEU A 227 2.06 15.35 3.25
CA LEU A 227 3.45 15.67 2.92
C LEU A 227 3.83 17.08 3.36
N LYS A 228 2.94 18.06 3.18
CA LYS A 228 3.15 19.43 3.65
C LYS A 228 3.31 19.49 5.17
N ARG A 229 2.40 18.84 5.93
CA ARG A 229 2.48 18.79 7.40
C ARG A 229 3.76 18.08 7.89
N ILE A 230 4.14 16.96 7.25
CA ILE A 230 5.39 16.27 7.58
C ILE A 230 6.58 17.21 7.37
N SER A 231 6.63 17.92 6.25
CA SER A 231 7.70 18.87 5.95
C SER A 231 7.74 20.02 6.96
N GLU A 232 6.59 20.59 7.31
CA GLU A 232 6.49 21.66 8.30
C GLU A 232 6.96 21.20 9.69
N ASN A 233 6.55 20.00 10.13
CA ASN A 233 6.95 19.45 11.42
C ASN A 233 8.45 19.15 11.47
N ILE A 234 9.03 18.57 10.42
CA ILE A 234 10.48 18.33 10.35
C ILE A 234 11.25 19.66 10.45
N CYS A 235 10.80 20.73 9.77
CA CYS A 235 11.42 22.02 9.88
C CYS A 235 11.33 22.60 11.29
N LEU A 236 10.21 22.45 11.98
CA LEU A 236 10.04 22.89 13.36
C LEU A 236 10.94 22.11 14.33
N ASP A 237 10.98 20.79 14.21
CA ASP A 237 11.84 19.93 15.03
C ASP A 237 13.32 20.35 14.88
N ILE A 238 13.77 20.68 13.67
CA ILE A 238 15.13 21.15 13.39
C ILE A 238 15.39 22.52 14.04
N ILE A 239 14.45 23.45 13.96
CA ILE A 239 14.60 24.80 14.54
C ILE A 239 14.65 24.72 16.07
N GLU A 240 13.76 23.95 16.70
CA GLU A 240 13.73 23.78 18.16
C GLU A 240 15.04 23.19 18.69
N GLU A 241 15.64 22.27 17.94
CA GLU A 241 16.92 21.69 18.30
C GLU A 241 18.05 22.70 18.19
N TYR A 242 18.08 23.50 17.11
CA TYR A 242 19.08 24.54 16.92
C TYR A 242 19.05 25.56 18.05
N ASP A 243 17.85 26.03 18.42
CA ASP A 243 17.64 26.98 19.51
C ASP A 243 18.09 26.40 20.88
N SER A 244 17.92 25.07 21.09
CA SER A 244 18.38 24.41 22.30
C SER A 244 19.90 24.40 22.45
N ILE A 245 20.61 24.20 21.33
CA ILE A 245 22.10 24.19 21.29
C ILE A 245 22.67 25.59 21.57
N GLU A 246 22.02 26.65 21.10
CA GLU A 246 22.45 28.03 21.39
C GLU A 246 22.24 28.44 22.86
N ASN A 247 21.22 27.90 23.52
CA ASN A 247 20.93 28.22 24.91
C ASN A 247 21.78 27.41 25.92
N GLU A 248 22.49 26.37 25.50
CA GLU A 248 23.44 25.59 26.33
C GLU A 248 24.89 26.12 26.28
N LYS A 249 25.17 27.19 25.51
CA LYS A 249 26.47 27.87 25.42
C LYS A 249 26.49 29.14 26.25
#